data_f794caa12e524f4d91f9632958424d96
#
_entry.id   f794caa12e524f4d91f9632958424d96
#
_cell.length_a   1.000
_cell.length_b   1.000
_cell.length_c   1.000
_cell.angle_alpha   90.00
_cell.angle_beta   90.00
_cell.angle_gamma   90.00
#
_symmetry.space_group_name_H-M   'P 1'
#
loop_
_entity.id
_entity.type
_entity.pdbx_description
1 polymer ?
#
loop_
_entity_poly.entity_id
_entity_poly.type
_entity_poly.pdbx_seq_one_letter_code
_entity_poly.pdbx_strand_id
1 'polypeptide(L)'
;MTNIMGQKFKSDPAKIVTGVIEAPGAADSAEYQAALQSYMKRLSAVEGVTGAKVTGTNGQLARLTLNYKFDPMSREAVHMVQELRAQEPPAGSKAYFTGMLASRVDIVDMVISRSPWMALFVVVVSFVVMFLAFGSVVLPLKSILLNLLSLSASFGAIKLIFQDGYLDGLLNFVPVGAVDINFPVLIVAIAFGLAMDYEVFLLSRVREEWVRSGDPVESVALGVQRTAKIITSAALLLVIVVGGFILSNVTLMKMIGVGLVIAIVVDATIVRGLLVPASMRLLGRWAWWAPKPLAAWWDRYGMKEGEETAPRSPSYPIL
;
A
#
# COMPACT_ATOMS: atom_id res chain seq x y z
N MET A 1 -20.76 5.12 19.24
CA MET A 1 -21.26 3.91 19.94
C MET A 1 -20.29 3.41 21.02
N THR A 2 -19.00 3.35 20.76
CA THR A 2 -17.95 2.93 21.70
C THR A 2 -17.92 3.75 23.02
N ASN A 3 -18.08 5.07 22.95
CA ASN A 3 -18.10 5.93 24.16
C ASN A 3 -19.27 5.66 25.13
N ILE A 4 -20.43 5.24 24.60
CA ILE A 4 -21.61 4.95 25.45
C ILE A 4 -21.44 3.59 26.14
N MET A 5 -20.83 2.63 25.47
CA MET A 5 -20.53 1.29 26.03
C MET A 5 -19.50 1.38 27.16
N GLY A 6 -18.42 2.14 26.97
CA GLY A 6 -17.38 2.31 28.00
C GLY A 6 -17.88 3.09 29.24
N GLN A 7 -18.84 4.03 29.09
CA GLN A 7 -19.38 4.79 30.19
C GLN A 7 -20.49 4.06 30.99
N LYS A 8 -21.30 3.25 30.31
CA LYS A 8 -22.45 2.56 30.93
C LYS A 8 -22.18 1.10 31.31
N PHE A 9 -21.23 0.44 30.64
CA PHE A 9 -20.83 -0.93 30.94
C PHE A 9 -19.34 -0.91 31.28
N LYS A 10 -18.99 -1.30 32.50
CA LYS A 10 -17.58 -1.34 33.01
C LYS A 10 -16.61 -2.21 32.19
N SER A 11 -16.98 -2.66 31.01
CA SER A 11 -16.16 -3.41 30.06
C SER A 11 -16.29 -2.78 28.67
N ASP A 12 -15.17 -2.31 28.12
CA ASP A 12 -15.09 -1.90 26.71
C ASP A 12 -14.68 -3.13 25.87
N PRO A 13 -15.61 -3.65 25.03
CA PRO A 13 -15.31 -4.82 24.19
C PRO A 13 -14.12 -4.60 23.24
N ALA A 14 -13.79 -3.34 22.92
CA ALA A 14 -12.65 -2.98 22.11
C ALA A 14 -11.31 -3.16 22.86
N LYS A 15 -11.33 -3.19 24.21
CA LYS A 15 -10.16 -3.33 25.06
C LYS A 15 -10.03 -4.73 25.69
N ILE A 16 -10.39 -5.74 24.92
CA ILE A 16 -10.33 -7.14 25.31
C ILE A 16 -9.46 -7.91 24.32
N VAL A 17 -8.50 -8.66 24.85
CA VAL A 17 -7.81 -9.74 24.12
C VAL A 17 -8.33 -11.05 24.64
N THR A 18 -8.76 -11.94 23.75
CA THR A 18 -9.20 -13.29 24.08
C THR A 18 -8.05 -14.26 23.84
N GLY A 19 -7.70 -15.03 24.86
CA GLY A 19 -6.78 -16.16 24.75
C GLY A 19 -7.56 -17.47 24.68
N VAL A 20 -7.03 -18.42 23.92
CA VAL A 20 -7.48 -19.81 23.91
C VAL A 20 -6.24 -20.68 24.16
N ILE A 21 -6.31 -21.51 25.17
CA ILE A 21 -5.25 -22.48 25.48
C ILE A 21 -5.76 -23.88 25.16
N GLU A 22 -4.98 -24.60 24.39
CA GLU A 22 -5.18 -26.02 24.12
C GLU A 22 -4.29 -26.82 25.07
N ALA A 23 -4.93 -27.49 26.04
CA ALA A 23 -4.26 -28.30 27.05
C ALA A 23 -3.93 -29.71 26.50
N PRO A 24 -2.89 -30.39 26.99
CA PRO A 24 -2.57 -31.77 26.59
C PRO A 24 -3.58 -32.80 27.12
N GLY A 25 -4.43 -32.41 28.06
CA GLY A 25 -5.47 -33.22 28.68
C GLY A 25 -6.69 -32.38 29.05
N ALA A 26 -7.49 -32.83 30.02
CA ALA A 26 -8.66 -32.09 30.47
C ALA A 26 -8.25 -30.76 31.13
N ALA A 27 -8.73 -29.64 30.56
CA ALA A 27 -8.40 -28.27 31.02
C ALA A 27 -8.98 -27.95 32.41
N ASP A 28 -9.93 -28.73 32.89
CA ASP A 28 -10.57 -28.62 34.21
C ASP A 28 -9.89 -29.47 35.31
N SER A 29 -8.86 -30.28 34.96
CA SER A 29 -8.14 -31.06 35.95
C SER A 29 -7.45 -30.16 37.00
N ALA A 30 -7.43 -30.57 38.26
CA ALA A 30 -6.89 -29.78 39.35
C ALA A 30 -5.41 -29.42 39.15
N GLU A 31 -4.61 -30.36 38.62
CA GLU A 31 -3.20 -30.16 38.32
C GLU A 31 -3.01 -29.09 37.22
N TYR A 32 -3.79 -29.18 36.13
CA TYR A 32 -3.69 -28.23 35.06
C TYR A 32 -4.19 -26.84 35.45
N GLN A 33 -5.20 -26.73 36.28
CA GLN A 33 -5.71 -25.49 36.82
C GLN A 33 -4.66 -24.71 37.62
N ALA A 34 -3.80 -25.40 38.40
CA ALA A 34 -2.69 -24.76 39.10
C ALA A 34 -1.65 -24.17 38.13
N ALA A 35 -1.29 -24.91 37.08
CA ALA A 35 -0.39 -24.44 36.03
C ALA A 35 -1.01 -23.26 35.25
N LEU A 36 -2.31 -23.34 34.96
CA LEU A 36 -3.05 -22.25 34.29
C LEU A 36 -3.10 -20.98 35.14
N GLN A 37 -3.30 -21.10 36.46
CA GLN A 37 -3.26 -19.92 37.34
C GLN A 37 -1.89 -19.26 37.37
N SER A 38 -0.80 -20.06 37.37
CA SER A 38 0.56 -19.53 37.30
C SER A 38 0.80 -18.79 35.98
N TYR A 39 0.30 -19.33 34.86
CA TYR A 39 0.34 -18.67 33.56
C TYR A 39 -0.46 -17.37 33.54
N MET A 40 -1.68 -17.39 34.07
CA MET A 40 -2.52 -16.19 34.22
C MET A 40 -1.84 -15.10 35.03
N LYS A 41 -1.09 -15.44 36.08
CA LYS A 41 -0.32 -14.47 36.86
C LYS A 41 0.78 -13.81 36.01
N ARG A 42 1.48 -14.58 35.18
CA ARG A 42 2.48 -14.03 34.25
C ARG A 42 1.83 -13.13 33.21
N LEU A 43 0.72 -13.53 32.60
CA LEU A 43 -0.02 -12.70 31.64
C LEU A 43 -0.53 -11.40 32.28
N SER A 44 -0.95 -11.46 33.55
CA SER A 44 -1.41 -10.26 34.29
C SER A 44 -0.27 -9.29 34.63
N ALA A 45 0.98 -9.78 34.65
CA ALA A 45 2.17 -8.96 34.89
C ALA A 45 2.68 -8.22 33.65
N VAL A 46 2.17 -8.55 32.46
CA VAL A 46 2.53 -7.87 31.21
C VAL A 46 2.04 -6.43 31.27
N GLU A 47 2.90 -5.49 30.90
CA GLU A 47 2.58 -4.08 30.95
C GLU A 47 1.33 -3.75 30.12
N GLY A 48 0.39 -3.03 30.72
CA GLY A 48 -0.85 -2.65 30.05
C GLY A 48 -2.02 -3.58 30.31
N VAL A 49 -1.81 -4.80 30.79
CA VAL A 49 -2.88 -5.70 31.20
C VAL A 49 -3.46 -5.22 32.53
N THR A 50 -4.77 -5.00 32.57
CA THR A 50 -5.49 -4.54 33.78
C THR A 50 -6.23 -5.65 34.49
N GLY A 51 -6.39 -6.79 33.84
CA GLY A 51 -7.03 -7.96 34.42
C GLY A 51 -6.98 -9.14 33.47
N ALA A 52 -6.77 -10.31 34.01
CA ALA A 52 -6.79 -11.56 33.27
C ALA A 52 -7.61 -12.61 34.06
N LYS A 53 -8.51 -13.30 33.37
CA LYS A 53 -9.35 -14.35 34.01
C LYS A 53 -9.67 -15.45 32.99
N VAL A 54 -9.83 -16.66 33.54
CA VAL A 54 -10.40 -17.79 32.79
C VAL A 54 -11.92 -17.57 32.73
N THR A 55 -12.47 -17.58 31.53
CA THR A 55 -13.91 -17.32 31.31
C THR A 55 -14.71 -18.56 30.92
N GLY A 56 -14.03 -19.67 30.71
CA GLY A 56 -14.68 -20.95 30.45
C GLY A 56 -13.65 -22.03 30.10
N THR A 57 -14.05 -23.28 30.35
CA THR A 57 -13.32 -24.48 29.91
C THR A 57 -14.26 -25.41 29.19
N ASN A 58 -13.76 -26.10 28.17
CA ASN A 58 -14.51 -27.10 27.43
C ASN A 58 -13.55 -28.18 26.91
N GLY A 59 -13.58 -29.34 27.54
CA GLY A 59 -12.65 -30.45 27.25
C GLY A 59 -11.19 -30.04 27.44
N GLN A 60 -10.43 -29.99 26.36
CA GLN A 60 -9.01 -29.59 26.36
C GLN A 60 -8.81 -28.06 26.18
N LEU A 61 -9.87 -27.29 26.01
CA LEU A 61 -9.76 -25.87 25.75
C LEU A 61 -10.08 -25.03 26.99
N ALA A 62 -9.23 -24.05 27.27
CA ALA A 62 -9.49 -22.98 28.25
C ALA A 62 -9.53 -21.63 27.54
N ARG A 63 -10.61 -20.88 27.79
CA ARG A 63 -10.79 -19.52 27.27
C ARG A 63 -10.37 -18.51 28.31
N LEU A 64 -9.49 -17.61 27.90
CA LEU A 64 -9.00 -16.49 28.71
C LEU A 64 -9.58 -15.18 28.19
N THR A 65 -9.79 -14.25 29.11
CA THR A 65 -10.15 -12.87 28.80
C THR A 65 -9.16 -11.95 29.49
N LEU A 66 -8.46 -11.14 28.71
CA LEU A 66 -7.49 -10.15 29.20
C LEU A 66 -8.02 -8.74 28.86
N ASN A 67 -8.16 -7.91 29.87
CA ASN A 67 -8.48 -6.50 29.71
C ASN A 67 -7.19 -5.69 29.69
N TYR A 68 -7.13 -4.62 28.92
CA TYR A 68 -5.95 -3.76 28.83
C TYR A 68 -6.31 -2.26 28.81
N LYS A 69 -5.33 -1.41 29.20
CA LYS A 69 -5.52 0.04 29.35
C LYS A 69 -5.18 0.86 28.13
N PHE A 70 -4.33 0.36 27.24
CA PHE A 70 -3.80 1.12 26.11
C PHE A 70 -4.87 1.48 25.06
N ASP A 71 -4.57 2.48 24.24
CA ASP A 71 -5.36 2.73 23.04
C ASP A 71 -5.09 1.59 22.03
N PRO A 72 -6.14 0.97 21.44
CA PRO A 72 -5.95 -0.11 20.47
C PRO A 72 -5.10 0.27 19.24
N MET A 73 -4.96 1.56 18.94
CA MET A 73 -4.15 2.07 17.83
C MET A 73 -2.71 2.39 18.23
N SER A 74 -2.36 2.35 19.51
CA SER A 74 -1.03 2.71 20.01
C SER A 74 0.01 1.63 19.76
N ARG A 75 1.29 2.02 19.78
CA ARG A 75 2.43 1.10 19.68
C ARG A 75 2.57 0.23 20.93
N GLU A 76 2.22 0.78 22.07
CA GLU A 76 2.24 0.10 23.36
C GLU A 76 1.25 -1.08 23.37
N ALA A 77 0.08 -0.92 22.73
CA ALA A 77 -0.88 -2.01 22.60
C ALA A 77 -0.34 -3.16 21.71
N VAL A 78 0.35 -2.82 20.63
CA VAL A 78 1.00 -3.81 19.76
C VAL A 78 2.07 -4.57 20.53
N HIS A 79 2.95 -3.86 21.25
CA HIS A 79 4.02 -4.46 22.05
C HIS A 79 3.46 -5.38 23.14
N MET A 80 2.41 -4.95 23.83
CA MET A 80 1.71 -5.79 24.82
C MET A 80 1.24 -7.13 24.23
N VAL A 81 0.64 -7.14 23.03
CA VAL A 81 0.21 -8.40 22.40
C VAL A 81 1.41 -9.29 22.05
N GLN A 82 2.52 -8.70 21.59
CA GLN A 82 3.74 -9.44 21.32
C GLN A 82 4.32 -10.05 22.59
N GLU A 83 4.35 -9.31 23.70
CA GLU A 83 4.76 -9.81 25.02
C GLU A 83 3.83 -10.91 25.54
N LEU A 84 2.51 -10.77 25.37
CA LEU A 84 1.56 -11.84 25.72
C LEU A 84 1.85 -13.14 24.97
N ARG A 85 2.18 -13.04 23.69
CA ARG A 85 2.53 -14.20 22.83
C ARG A 85 3.89 -14.80 23.16
N ALA A 86 4.81 -14.01 23.70
CA ALA A 86 6.13 -14.47 24.13
C ALA A 86 6.09 -15.23 25.45
N GLN A 87 4.98 -15.15 26.23
CA GLN A 87 4.84 -15.90 27.47
C GLN A 87 4.67 -17.39 27.19
N GLU A 88 5.56 -18.22 27.74
CA GLU A 88 5.48 -19.68 27.59
C GLU A 88 4.18 -20.21 28.22
N PRO A 89 3.34 -20.93 27.47
CA PRO A 89 2.14 -21.55 28.00
C PRO A 89 2.49 -22.70 28.96
N PRO A 90 1.52 -23.23 29.70
CA PRO A 90 1.75 -24.46 30.54
C PRO A 90 2.33 -25.60 29.72
N ALA A 91 3.16 -26.43 30.30
CA ALA A 91 3.87 -27.51 29.63
C ALA A 91 2.93 -28.38 28.77
N GLY A 92 3.32 -28.63 27.53
CA GLY A 92 2.54 -29.39 26.55
C GLY A 92 1.30 -28.69 25.98
N SER A 93 1.09 -27.40 26.30
CA SER A 93 -0.05 -26.63 25.84
C SER A 93 0.34 -25.68 24.69
N LYS A 94 -0.67 -25.27 23.92
CA LYS A 94 -0.55 -24.18 22.92
C LYS A 94 -1.45 -23.03 23.31
N ALA A 95 -0.95 -21.81 23.24
CA ALA A 95 -1.72 -20.60 23.52
C ALA A 95 -1.92 -19.79 22.24
N TYR A 96 -3.16 -19.39 22.00
CA TYR A 96 -3.55 -18.55 20.88
C TYR A 96 -4.23 -17.31 21.41
N PHE A 97 -3.87 -16.15 20.85
CA PHE A 97 -4.48 -14.86 21.21
C PHE A 97 -5.22 -14.28 20.03
N THR A 98 -6.47 -13.88 20.25
CA THR A 98 -7.37 -13.30 19.25
C THR A 98 -8.12 -12.10 19.82
N GLY A 99 -8.94 -11.48 19.03
CA GLY A 99 -9.64 -10.25 19.34
C GLY A 99 -9.19 -9.12 18.41
N MET A 100 -9.87 -7.99 18.48
CA MET A 100 -9.64 -6.86 17.55
C MET A 100 -8.17 -6.42 17.51
N LEU A 101 -7.55 -6.25 18.66
CA LEU A 101 -6.14 -5.84 18.76
C LEU A 101 -5.17 -6.91 18.24
N ALA A 102 -5.35 -8.16 18.65
CA ALA A 102 -4.48 -9.26 18.22
C ALA A 102 -4.58 -9.48 16.70
N SER A 103 -5.79 -9.46 16.14
CA SER A 103 -5.99 -9.56 14.68
C SER A 103 -5.36 -8.40 13.93
N ARG A 104 -5.41 -7.17 14.50
CA ARG A 104 -4.72 -6.02 13.92
C ARG A 104 -3.20 -6.22 13.89
N VAL A 105 -2.61 -6.73 14.97
CA VAL A 105 -1.16 -7.07 15.01
C VAL A 105 -0.82 -8.07 13.93
N ASP A 106 -1.62 -9.14 13.76
CA ASP A 106 -1.40 -10.15 12.74
C ASP A 106 -1.47 -9.58 11.32
N ILE A 107 -2.43 -8.68 11.05
CA ILE A 107 -2.54 -8.00 9.75
C ILE A 107 -1.30 -7.12 9.51
N VAL A 108 -0.87 -6.35 10.50
CA VAL A 108 0.33 -5.49 10.39
C VAL A 108 1.56 -6.33 10.10
N ASP A 109 1.80 -7.39 10.86
CA ASP A 109 2.94 -8.28 10.68
C ASP A 109 2.89 -8.99 9.31
N MET A 110 1.72 -9.43 8.88
CA MET A 110 1.50 -10.02 7.56
C MET A 110 1.82 -9.02 6.45
N VAL A 111 1.30 -7.80 6.53
CA VAL A 111 1.54 -6.77 5.51
C VAL A 111 3.02 -6.39 5.47
N ILE A 112 3.66 -6.15 6.61
CA ILE A 112 5.09 -5.79 6.67
C ILE A 112 5.95 -6.92 6.09
N SER A 113 5.69 -8.17 6.47
CA SER A 113 6.49 -9.32 6.00
C SER A 113 6.28 -9.62 4.50
N ARG A 114 5.09 -9.33 3.95
CA ARG A 114 4.75 -9.61 2.54
C ARG A 114 4.97 -8.40 1.62
N SER A 115 4.96 -7.17 2.15
CA SER A 115 5.14 -5.94 1.35
C SER A 115 6.38 -5.94 0.47
N PRO A 116 7.57 -6.39 0.88
CA PRO A 116 8.74 -6.42 0.01
C PRO A 116 8.54 -7.32 -1.22
N TRP A 117 7.88 -8.48 -1.03
CA TRP A 117 7.57 -9.41 -2.11
C TRP A 117 6.50 -8.86 -3.06
N MET A 118 5.48 -8.20 -2.50
CA MET A 118 4.46 -7.52 -3.31
C MET A 118 5.07 -6.38 -4.12
N ALA A 119 5.91 -5.56 -3.51
CA ALA A 119 6.61 -4.47 -4.19
C ALA A 119 7.52 -5.01 -5.30
N LEU A 120 8.31 -6.06 -5.01
CA LEU A 120 9.15 -6.72 -6.02
C LEU A 120 8.31 -7.25 -7.19
N PHE A 121 7.20 -7.93 -6.90
CA PHE A 121 6.30 -8.45 -7.94
C PHE A 121 5.77 -7.32 -8.84
N VAL A 122 5.27 -6.23 -8.25
CA VAL A 122 4.76 -5.07 -8.99
C VAL A 122 5.87 -4.44 -9.84
N VAL A 123 7.07 -4.25 -9.29
CA VAL A 123 8.22 -3.70 -10.01
C VAL A 123 8.60 -4.60 -11.19
N VAL A 124 8.70 -5.92 -10.98
CA VAL A 124 9.08 -6.88 -12.04
C VAL A 124 8.01 -6.91 -13.13
N VAL A 125 6.74 -7.03 -12.79
CA VAL A 125 5.64 -7.05 -13.78
C VAL A 125 5.60 -5.74 -14.58
N SER A 126 5.68 -4.60 -13.90
CA SER A 126 5.70 -3.30 -14.58
C SER A 126 6.91 -3.14 -15.49
N PHE A 127 8.08 -3.59 -15.03
CA PHE A 127 9.29 -3.60 -15.84
C PHE A 127 9.12 -4.45 -17.10
N VAL A 128 8.60 -5.68 -16.96
CA VAL A 128 8.40 -6.61 -18.08
C VAL A 128 7.39 -6.03 -19.08
N VAL A 129 6.23 -5.55 -18.59
CA VAL A 129 5.20 -4.98 -19.48
C VAL A 129 5.73 -3.78 -20.26
N MET A 130 6.39 -2.83 -19.58
CA MET A 130 6.97 -1.67 -20.25
C MET A 130 8.14 -2.03 -21.17
N PHE A 131 8.95 -3.01 -20.80
CA PHE A 131 10.01 -3.50 -21.67
C PHE A 131 9.43 -4.14 -22.94
N LEU A 132 8.39 -4.94 -22.81
CA LEU A 132 7.70 -5.55 -23.98
C LEU A 132 7.09 -4.48 -24.88
N ALA A 133 6.50 -3.42 -24.30
CA ALA A 133 5.90 -2.33 -25.07
C ALA A 133 6.93 -1.45 -25.77
N PHE A 134 8.07 -1.14 -25.13
CA PHE A 134 8.98 -0.10 -25.62
C PHE A 134 10.37 -0.58 -26.01
N GLY A 135 10.79 -1.79 -25.64
CA GLY A 135 12.12 -2.33 -25.94
C GLY A 135 13.27 -1.59 -25.26
N SER A 136 12.98 -0.88 -24.15
CA SER A 136 13.95 -0.12 -23.38
C SER A 136 14.01 -0.61 -21.94
N VAL A 137 15.21 -0.63 -21.36
CA VAL A 137 15.43 -0.90 -19.93
C VAL A 137 15.36 0.40 -19.10
N VAL A 138 15.69 1.53 -19.72
CA VAL A 138 15.76 2.82 -19.03
C VAL A 138 14.38 3.38 -18.73
N LEU A 139 13.43 3.25 -19.67
CA LEU A 139 12.06 3.75 -19.47
C LEU A 139 11.36 3.13 -18.26
N PRO A 140 11.29 1.79 -18.12
CA PRO A 140 10.68 1.18 -16.93
C PRO A 140 11.32 1.65 -15.63
N LEU A 141 12.65 1.71 -15.58
CA LEU A 141 13.36 2.14 -14.37
C LEU A 141 13.03 3.58 -13.98
N LYS A 142 13.04 4.50 -14.97
CA LYS A 142 12.63 5.89 -14.78
C LYS A 142 11.18 5.97 -14.28
N SER A 143 10.27 5.23 -14.87
CA SER A 143 8.85 5.25 -14.54
C SER A 143 8.59 4.75 -13.13
N ILE A 144 9.23 3.67 -12.71
CA ILE A 144 9.13 3.16 -11.35
C ILE A 144 9.62 4.21 -10.33
N LEU A 145 10.74 4.89 -10.61
CA LEU A 145 11.28 5.95 -9.74
C LEU A 145 10.32 7.15 -9.61
N LEU A 146 9.73 7.58 -10.72
CA LEU A 146 8.78 8.71 -10.71
C LEU A 146 7.48 8.34 -10.00
N ASN A 147 6.97 7.12 -10.18
CA ASN A 147 5.81 6.62 -9.47
C ASN A 147 6.06 6.51 -7.96
N LEU A 148 7.26 6.05 -7.56
CA LEU A 148 7.65 6.01 -6.15
C LEU A 148 7.67 7.42 -5.53
N LEU A 149 8.13 8.43 -6.28
CA LEU A 149 8.11 9.82 -5.84
C LEU A 149 6.67 10.34 -5.63
N SER A 150 5.78 10.06 -6.57
CA SER A 150 4.36 10.44 -6.48
C SER A 150 3.67 9.80 -5.28
N LEU A 151 3.89 8.50 -5.07
CA LEU A 151 3.36 7.79 -3.92
C LEU A 151 3.91 8.32 -2.59
N SER A 152 5.21 8.62 -2.54
CA SER A 152 5.84 9.21 -1.35
C SER A 152 5.25 10.57 -0.99
N ALA A 153 4.96 11.41 -1.98
CA ALA A 153 4.27 12.68 -1.78
C ALA A 153 2.85 12.49 -1.21
N SER A 154 2.10 11.52 -1.77
CA SER A 154 0.76 11.18 -1.28
C SER A 154 0.77 10.68 0.17
N PHE A 155 1.68 9.78 0.53
CA PHE A 155 1.81 9.28 1.90
C PHE A 155 2.29 10.35 2.87
N GLY A 156 3.21 11.20 2.45
CA GLY A 156 3.63 12.37 3.23
C GLY A 156 2.44 13.27 3.56
N ALA A 157 1.59 13.55 2.58
CA ALA A 157 0.38 14.36 2.78
C ALA A 157 -0.63 13.66 3.71
N ILE A 158 -0.87 12.36 3.54
CA ILE A 158 -1.77 11.60 4.41
C ILE A 158 -1.27 11.63 5.86
N LYS A 159 0.03 11.46 6.08
CA LYS A 159 0.63 11.55 7.41
C LYS A 159 0.40 12.94 8.02
N LEU A 160 0.78 13.99 7.32
CA LEU A 160 0.63 15.36 7.79
C LEU A 160 -0.83 15.72 8.09
N ILE A 161 -1.77 15.34 7.23
CA ILE A 161 -3.18 15.70 7.37
C ILE A 161 -3.84 14.83 8.46
N PHE A 162 -3.80 13.50 8.35
CA PHE A 162 -4.62 12.61 9.17
C PHE A 162 -3.93 12.10 10.43
N GLN A 163 -2.61 11.98 10.41
CA GLN A 163 -1.87 11.55 11.61
C GLN A 163 -1.48 12.75 12.48
N ASP A 164 -0.94 13.80 11.86
CA ASP A 164 -0.45 14.99 12.56
C ASP A 164 -1.56 16.06 12.74
N GLY A 165 -2.71 15.92 12.05
CA GLY A 165 -3.93 16.73 12.27
C GLY A 165 -3.91 18.12 11.64
N TYR A 166 -3.04 18.41 10.64
CA TYR A 166 -2.88 19.78 10.12
C TYR A 166 -4.13 20.40 9.47
N LEU A 167 -5.09 19.62 8.99
CA LEU A 167 -6.32 20.12 8.33
C LEU A 167 -7.59 19.56 8.99
N ASP A 168 -7.54 19.20 10.25
CA ASP A 168 -8.67 18.59 10.98
C ASP A 168 -9.92 19.49 10.98
N GLY A 169 -9.74 20.79 11.24
CA GLY A 169 -10.83 21.76 11.25
C GLY A 169 -11.46 22.00 9.88
N LEU A 170 -10.67 21.96 8.78
CA LEU A 170 -11.18 22.15 7.41
C LEU A 170 -11.90 20.91 6.90
N LEU A 171 -11.35 19.73 7.17
CA LEU A 171 -11.90 18.46 6.71
C LEU A 171 -12.91 17.86 7.69
N ASN A 172 -13.12 18.49 8.85
CA ASN A 172 -14.05 18.07 9.91
C ASN A 172 -13.89 16.57 10.26
N PHE A 173 -12.72 16.21 10.79
CA PHE A 173 -12.42 14.87 11.30
C PHE A 173 -11.68 14.96 12.64
N VAL A 174 -11.66 13.86 13.38
CA VAL A 174 -10.83 13.73 14.57
C VAL A 174 -9.55 12.99 14.19
N PRO A 175 -8.36 13.56 14.44
CA PRO A 175 -7.10 12.88 14.17
C PRO A 175 -7.06 11.50 14.86
N VAL A 176 -6.77 10.46 14.09
CA VAL A 176 -6.82 9.08 14.60
C VAL A 176 -5.50 8.68 15.27
N GLY A 177 -4.47 9.55 15.18
CA GLY A 177 -3.13 9.30 15.74
C GLY A 177 -2.33 8.18 15.07
N ALA A 178 -2.98 7.31 14.29
CA ALA A 178 -2.36 6.25 13.51
C ALA A 178 -3.18 5.96 12.24
N VAL A 179 -2.49 5.64 11.16
CA VAL A 179 -3.10 5.21 9.90
C VAL A 179 -3.22 3.68 9.91
N ASP A 180 -4.42 3.15 9.65
CA ASP A 180 -4.61 1.71 9.49
C ASP A 180 -3.88 1.23 8.24
N ILE A 181 -3.10 0.15 8.36
CA ILE A 181 -2.18 -0.33 7.33
C ILE A 181 -2.87 -0.79 6.03
N ASN A 182 -4.15 -1.12 6.08
CA ASN A 182 -4.92 -1.54 4.90
C ASN A 182 -5.09 -0.39 3.89
N PHE A 183 -5.17 0.88 4.34
CA PHE A 183 -5.39 2.02 3.46
C PHE A 183 -4.19 2.39 2.61
N PRO A 184 -2.96 2.47 3.15
CA PRO A 184 -1.76 2.60 2.35
C PRO A 184 -1.66 1.57 1.22
N VAL A 185 -1.95 0.29 1.50
CA VAL A 185 -1.92 -0.77 0.49
C VAL A 185 -2.94 -0.50 -0.63
N LEU A 186 -4.17 -0.12 -0.27
CA LEU A 186 -5.21 0.21 -1.24
C LEU A 186 -4.83 1.43 -2.11
N ILE A 187 -4.33 2.49 -1.49
CA ILE A 187 -3.90 3.70 -2.19
C ILE A 187 -2.75 3.40 -3.15
N VAL A 188 -1.75 2.61 -2.72
CA VAL A 188 -0.66 2.18 -3.61
C VAL A 188 -1.21 1.43 -4.81
N ALA A 189 -2.08 0.43 -4.58
CA ALA A 189 -2.60 -0.40 -5.66
C ALA A 189 -3.36 0.43 -6.71
N ILE A 190 -4.23 1.34 -6.26
CA ILE A 190 -5.03 2.19 -7.16
C ILE A 190 -4.15 3.25 -7.84
N ALA A 191 -3.37 4.01 -7.07
CA ALA A 191 -2.58 5.11 -7.61
C ALA A 191 -1.48 4.61 -8.55
N PHE A 192 -0.81 3.50 -8.20
CA PHE A 192 0.21 2.91 -9.05
C PHE A 192 -0.38 2.38 -10.37
N GLY A 193 -1.52 1.66 -10.31
CA GLY A 193 -2.21 1.18 -11.51
C GLY A 193 -2.58 2.31 -12.46
N LEU A 194 -3.22 3.36 -11.94
CA LEU A 194 -3.58 4.54 -12.73
C LEU A 194 -2.35 5.25 -13.32
N ALA A 195 -1.30 5.39 -12.53
CA ALA A 195 -0.07 6.02 -12.99
C ALA A 195 0.57 5.26 -14.15
N MET A 196 0.63 3.92 -14.09
CA MET A 196 1.20 3.09 -15.14
C MET A 196 0.42 3.16 -16.45
N ASP A 197 -0.92 3.06 -16.39
CA ASP A 197 -1.78 3.07 -17.58
C ASP A 197 -1.58 4.33 -18.41
N TYR A 198 -1.59 5.48 -17.76
CA TYR A 198 -1.39 6.75 -18.46
C TYR A 198 0.07 6.97 -18.89
N GLU A 199 1.05 6.41 -18.17
CA GLU A 199 2.45 6.52 -18.56
C GLU A 199 2.72 5.73 -19.84
N VAL A 200 2.20 4.51 -19.95
CA VAL A 200 2.26 3.72 -21.17
C VAL A 200 1.64 4.48 -22.35
N PHE A 201 0.47 5.10 -22.14
CA PHE A 201 -0.20 5.90 -23.15
C PHE A 201 0.64 7.12 -23.64
N LEU A 202 1.23 7.86 -22.69
CA LEU A 202 2.11 8.98 -23.00
C LEU A 202 3.36 8.53 -23.78
N LEU A 203 4.02 7.49 -23.27
CA LEU A 203 5.25 6.99 -23.87
C LEU A 203 5.03 6.36 -25.24
N SER A 204 3.86 5.75 -25.51
CA SER A 204 3.50 5.26 -26.85
C SER A 204 3.47 6.41 -27.87
N ARG A 205 2.90 7.56 -27.51
CA ARG A 205 2.86 8.73 -28.37
C ARG A 205 4.23 9.37 -28.56
N VAL A 206 5.03 9.42 -27.49
CA VAL A 206 6.42 9.91 -27.59
C VAL A 206 7.24 8.98 -28.51
N ARG A 207 7.02 7.66 -28.43
CA ARG A 207 7.71 6.70 -29.30
C ARG A 207 7.31 6.86 -30.77
N GLU A 208 6.03 7.02 -31.06
CA GLU A 208 5.52 7.28 -32.41
C GLU A 208 6.21 8.49 -33.04
N GLU A 209 6.30 9.60 -32.28
CA GLU A 209 6.98 10.80 -32.74
C GLU A 209 8.52 10.61 -32.84
N TRP A 210 9.12 9.83 -31.95
CA TRP A 210 10.54 9.51 -32.00
C TRP A 210 10.90 8.71 -33.26
N VAL A 211 10.11 7.72 -33.63
CA VAL A 211 10.31 6.93 -34.85
C VAL A 211 10.14 7.82 -36.09
N ARG A 212 9.25 8.82 -36.04
CA ARG A 212 8.97 9.72 -37.15
C ARG A 212 10.05 10.79 -37.34
N SER A 213 10.47 11.47 -36.24
CA SER A 213 11.35 12.66 -36.31
C SER A 213 12.82 12.35 -36.07
N GLY A 214 13.13 11.28 -35.30
CA GLY A 214 14.48 10.98 -34.83
C GLY A 214 15.05 12.00 -33.83
N ASP A 215 14.29 13.05 -33.48
CA ASP A 215 14.69 14.10 -32.52
C ASP A 215 14.07 13.81 -31.14
N PRO A 216 14.91 13.58 -30.09
CA PRO A 216 14.44 13.25 -28.76
C PRO A 216 13.70 14.40 -28.08
N VAL A 217 13.97 15.66 -28.43
CA VAL A 217 13.35 16.84 -27.83
C VAL A 217 11.99 17.09 -28.45
N GLU A 218 11.93 17.07 -29.79
CA GLU A 218 10.71 17.25 -30.53
C GLU A 218 9.69 16.14 -30.26
N SER A 219 10.13 14.87 -30.23
CA SER A 219 9.25 13.72 -29.96
C SER A 219 8.57 13.82 -28.58
N VAL A 220 9.29 14.24 -27.55
CA VAL A 220 8.75 14.43 -26.21
C VAL A 220 7.75 15.59 -26.20
N ALA A 221 8.09 16.73 -26.81
CA ALA A 221 7.21 17.90 -26.84
C ALA A 221 5.89 17.59 -27.54
N LEU A 222 5.94 16.94 -28.72
CA LEU A 222 4.76 16.58 -29.50
C LEU A 222 3.94 15.47 -28.82
N GLY A 223 4.60 14.45 -28.25
CA GLY A 223 3.94 13.39 -27.52
C GLY A 223 3.15 13.92 -26.31
N VAL A 224 3.75 14.81 -25.52
CA VAL A 224 3.08 15.47 -24.40
C VAL A 224 1.93 16.36 -24.91
N GLN A 225 2.15 17.18 -25.94
CA GLN A 225 1.12 18.07 -26.50
C GLN A 225 -0.12 17.28 -26.95
N ARG A 226 0.06 16.16 -27.63
CA ARG A 226 -1.05 15.33 -28.14
C ARG A 226 -1.81 14.60 -27.04
N THR A 227 -1.13 14.26 -25.93
CA THR A 227 -1.74 13.51 -24.84
C THR A 227 -2.25 14.37 -23.70
N ALA A 228 -1.72 15.59 -23.53
CA ALA A 228 -2.00 16.45 -22.38
C ALA A 228 -3.50 16.66 -22.15
N LYS A 229 -4.29 16.94 -23.19
CA LYS A 229 -5.74 17.18 -23.07
C LYS A 229 -6.47 15.93 -22.55
N ILE A 230 -6.12 14.76 -23.05
CA ILE A 230 -6.76 13.48 -22.65
C ILE A 230 -6.40 13.15 -21.21
N ILE A 231 -5.10 13.24 -20.87
CA ILE A 231 -4.58 12.94 -19.53
C ILE A 231 -5.20 13.92 -18.51
N THR A 232 -5.21 15.22 -18.81
CA THR A 232 -5.76 16.22 -17.89
C THR A 232 -7.27 16.04 -17.69
N SER A 233 -8.03 15.77 -18.76
CA SER A 233 -9.48 15.53 -18.66
C SER A 233 -9.79 14.29 -17.85
N ALA A 234 -9.05 13.20 -18.05
CA ALA A 234 -9.22 11.97 -17.31
C ALA A 234 -8.80 12.12 -15.84
N ALA A 235 -7.68 12.81 -15.56
CA ALA A 235 -7.26 13.11 -14.21
C ALA A 235 -8.28 13.97 -13.47
N LEU A 236 -8.84 15.01 -14.12
CA LEU A 236 -9.88 15.85 -13.55
C LEU A 236 -11.14 15.05 -13.21
N LEU A 237 -11.59 14.17 -14.12
CA LEU A 237 -12.74 13.30 -13.88
C LEU A 237 -12.50 12.39 -12.67
N LEU A 238 -11.33 11.78 -12.60
CA LEU A 238 -10.96 10.93 -11.46
C LEU A 238 -10.89 11.73 -10.15
N VAL A 239 -10.30 12.92 -10.16
CA VAL A 239 -10.26 13.81 -8.99
C VAL A 239 -11.66 14.15 -8.50
N ILE A 240 -12.61 14.43 -9.40
CA ILE A 240 -14.00 14.71 -9.03
C ILE A 240 -14.66 13.46 -8.40
N VAL A 241 -14.53 12.30 -9.03
CA VAL A 241 -15.14 11.06 -8.56
C VAL A 241 -14.57 10.63 -7.21
N VAL A 242 -13.25 10.55 -7.10
CA VAL A 242 -12.56 10.14 -5.86
C VAL A 242 -12.66 11.23 -4.80
N GLY A 243 -12.67 12.51 -5.20
CA GLY A 243 -12.89 13.66 -4.33
C GLY A 243 -14.25 13.60 -3.62
N GLY A 244 -15.25 12.95 -4.19
CA GLY A 244 -16.52 12.66 -3.51
C GLY A 244 -16.38 11.92 -2.18
N PHE A 245 -15.35 11.09 -2.01
CA PHE A 245 -15.06 10.42 -0.73
C PHE A 245 -14.65 11.40 0.38
N ILE A 246 -14.10 12.58 0.04
CA ILE A 246 -13.73 13.62 1.00
C ILE A 246 -14.97 14.18 1.73
N LEU A 247 -16.12 14.14 1.08
CA LEU A 247 -17.39 14.60 1.65
C LEU A 247 -18.02 13.58 2.62
N SER A 248 -17.48 12.37 2.71
CA SER A 248 -17.98 11.32 3.61
C SER A 248 -17.82 11.75 5.09
N ASN A 249 -18.74 11.32 5.94
CA ASN A 249 -18.60 11.46 7.40
C ASN A 249 -17.70 10.38 8.04
N VAL A 250 -17.20 9.44 7.24
CA VAL A 250 -16.30 8.39 7.69
C VAL A 250 -14.84 8.82 7.43
N THR A 251 -14.06 9.01 8.49
CA THR A 251 -12.65 9.47 8.41
C THR A 251 -11.82 8.63 7.44
N LEU A 252 -12.04 7.32 7.42
CA LEU A 252 -11.34 6.39 6.55
C LEU A 252 -11.61 6.67 5.06
N MET A 253 -12.85 6.99 4.69
CA MET A 253 -13.21 7.36 3.32
C MET A 253 -12.59 8.70 2.92
N LYS A 254 -12.59 9.68 3.85
CA LYS A 254 -11.87 10.95 3.63
C LYS A 254 -10.40 10.73 3.35
N MET A 255 -9.75 9.87 4.13
CA MET A 255 -8.32 9.57 3.96
C MET A 255 -8.00 8.95 2.59
N ILE A 256 -8.82 8.00 2.13
CA ILE A 256 -8.69 7.43 0.78
C ILE A 256 -8.90 8.53 -0.27
N GLY A 257 -9.96 9.33 -0.13
CA GLY A 257 -10.26 10.42 -1.06
C GLY A 257 -9.14 11.42 -1.18
N VAL A 258 -8.66 11.96 -0.06
CA VAL A 258 -7.56 12.93 -0.01
C VAL A 258 -6.27 12.32 -0.57
N GLY A 259 -5.93 11.11 -0.13
CA GLY A 259 -4.70 10.43 -0.57
C GLY A 259 -4.66 10.18 -2.07
N LEU A 260 -5.76 9.69 -2.65
CA LEU A 260 -5.85 9.45 -4.09
C LEU A 260 -5.93 10.76 -4.89
N VAL A 261 -6.66 11.77 -4.41
CA VAL A 261 -6.71 13.09 -5.09
C VAL A 261 -5.30 13.69 -5.16
N ILE A 262 -4.55 13.68 -4.06
CA ILE A 262 -3.17 14.19 -4.05
C ILE A 262 -2.28 13.37 -4.98
N ALA A 263 -2.37 12.04 -4.93
CA ALA A 263 -1.61 11.17 -5.83
C ALA A 263 -1.88 11.50 -7.31
N ILE A 264 -3.15 11.59 -7.70
CA ILE A 264 -3.55 11.88 -9.09
C ILE A 264 -3.11 13.28 -9.52
N VAL A 265 -3.28 14.29 -8.66
CA VAL A 265 -2.89 15.68 -8.98
C VAL A 265 -1.38 15.80 -9.11
N VAL A 266 -0.61 15.24 -8.19
CA VAL A 266 0.87 15.23 -8.25
C VAL A 266 1.35 14.48 -9.49
N ASP A 267 0.76 13.32 -9.77
CA ASP A 267 1.13 12.52 -10.94
C ASP A 267 0.81 13.27 -12.25
N ALA A 268 -0.40 13.80 -12.42
CA ALA A 268 -0.81 14.47 -13.65
C ALA A 268 -0.07 15.81 -13.89
N THR A 269 0.27 16.55 -12.83
CA THR A 269 0.90 17.87 -12.94
C THR A 269 2.42 17.81 -12.84
N ILE A 270 2.94 17.38 -11.70
CA ILE A 270 4.39 17.40 -11.43
C ILE A 270 5.09 16.27 -12.19
N VAL A 271 4.60 15.05 -12.06
CA VAL A 271 5.30 13.90 -12.65
C VAL A 271 5.21 13.96 -14.17
N ARG A 272 4.02 14.00 -14.74
CA ARG A 272 3.82 13.94 -16.20
C ARG A 272 4.00 15.28 -16.89
N GLY A 273 3.56 16.36 -16.26
CA GLY A 273 3.70 17.69 -16.84
C GLY A 273 5.13 18.22 -16.81
N LEU A 274 5.94 17.80 -15.83
CA LEU A 274 7.29 18.32 -15.64
C LEU A 274 8.38 17.25 -15.63
N LEU A 275 8.30 16.25 -14.76
CA LEU A 275 9.41 15.30 -14.53
C LEU A 275 9.60 14.32 -15.68
N VAL A 276 8.52 13.81 -16.28
CA VAL A 276 8.62 12.90 -17.44
C VAL A 276 9.27 13.62 -18.62
N PRO A 277 8.77 14.77 -19.10
CA PRO A 277 9.43 15.47 -20.21
C PRO A 277 10.87 15.89 -19.87
N ALA A 278 11.13 16.41 -18.68
CA ALA A 278 12.45 16.83 -18.26
C ALA A 278 13.44 15.63 -18.24
N SER A 279 13.05 14.51 -17.63
CA SER A 279 13.88 13.31 -17.57
C SER A 279 14.13 12.72 -18.96
N MET A 280 13.14 12.66 -19.84
CA MET A 280 13.32 12.17 -21.19
C MET A 280 14.21 13.09 -22.03
N ARG A 281 14.12 14.41 -21.86
CA ARG A 281 15.01 15.37 -22.49
C ARG A 281 16.46 15.21 -22.02
N LEU A 282 16.67 15.00 -20.72
CA LEU A 282 18.01 14.75 -20.15
C LEU A 282 18.60 13.43 -20.62
N LEU A 283 17.81 12.39 -20.70
CA LEU A 283 18.22 11.07 -21.17
C LEU A 283 18.45 11.05 -22.70
N GLY A 284 17.71 11.86 -23.45
CA GLY A 284 17.81 11.89 -24.91
C GLY A 284 17.65 10.50 -25.54
N ARG A 285 18.61 10.12 -26.38
CA ARG A 285 18.64 8.79 -27.03
C ARG A 285 18.78 7.62 -26.04
N TRP A 286 19.40 7.85 -24.87
CA TRP A 286 19.55 6.83 -23.84
C TRP A 286 18.22 6.36 -23.24
N ALA A 287 17.17 7.17 -23.35
CA ALA A 287 15.83 6.76 -22.91
C ALA A 287 15.35 5.47 -23.60
N TRP A 288 15.78 5.24 -24.83
CA TRP A 288 15.40 4.07 -25.65
C TRP A 288 16.44 2.95 -25.62
N TRP A 289 17.44 3.03 -24.75
CA TRP A 289 18.53 2.08 -24.70
C TRP A 289 18.12 0.75 -24.07
N ALA A 290 18.59 -0.34 -24.71
CA ALA A 290 18.60 -1.68 -24.13
C ALA A 290 19.92 -2.38 -24.43
N PRO A 291 20.41 -3.32 -23.58
CA PRO A 291 21.54 -4.19 -23.87
C PRO A 291 21.30 -5.00 -25.14
N LYS A 292 22.34 -5.20 -25.96
CA LYS A 292 22.26 -5.90 -27.26
C LYS A 292 21.44 -7.21 -27.24
N PRO A 293 21.64 -8.15 -26.29
CA PRO A 293 20.86 -9.39 -26.26
C PRO A 293 19.36 -9.15 -26.00
N LEU A 294 19.02 -8.18 -25.15
CA LEU A 294 17.61 -7.82 -24.86
C LEU A 294 16.97 -7.07 -26.04
N ALA A 295 17.72 -6.20 -26.72
CA ALA A 295 17.27 -5.53 -27.94
C ALA A 295 16.96 -6.54 -29.04
N ALA A 296 17.88 -7.49 -29.31
CA ALA A 296 17.67 -8.55 -30.31
C ALA A 296 16.47 -9.45 -29.95
N TRP A 297 16.29 -9.76 -28.68
CA TRP A 297 15.12 -10.51 -28.21
C TRP A 297 13.84 -9.72 -28.44
N TRP A 298 13.83 -8.42 -28.09
CA TRP A 298 12.69 -7.55 -28.29
C TRP A 298 12.33 -7.35 -29.75
N ASP A 299 13.32 -7.23 -30.65
CA ASP A 299 13.11 -7.14 -32.10
C ASP A 299 12.36 -8.36 -32.66
N ARG A 300 12.50 -9.51 -31.99
CA ARG A 300 11.88 -10.77 -32.41
C ARG A 300 10.52 -11.01 -31.77
N TYR A 301 10.31 -10.59 -30.50
CA TYR A 301 9.13 -10.94 -29.68
C TYR A 301 8.41 -9.73 -29.08
N GLY A 302 8.93 -8.52 -29.24
CA GLY A 302 8.32 -7.31 -28.69
C GLY A 302 7.01 -6.91 -29.36
N MET A 303 6.21 -6.16 -28.64
CA MET A 303 4.93 -5.61 -29.15
C MET A 303 5.24 -4.43 -30.08
N LYS A 304 5.28 -4.69 -31.38
CA LYS A 304 5.50 -3.65 -32.41
C LYS A 304 4.15 -3.07 -32.86
N GLU A 305 3.52 -2.26 -32.00
CA GLU A 305 2.35 -1.48 -32.42
C GLU A 305 2.80 -0.32 -33.31
N GLY A 306 2.34 -0.28 -34.55
CA GLY A 306 2.48 0.87 -35.47
C GLY A 306 3.47 0.75 -36.62
N GLU A 307 4.23 -0.36 -36.76
CA GLU A 307 5.13 -0.53 -37.93
C GLU A 307 4.40 -0.94 -39.24
N GLU A 308 3.15 -1.38 -39.16
CA GLU A 308 2.40 -1.84 -40.38
C GLU A 308 1.85 -0.74 -41.24
N THR A 309 1.88 0.53 -40.85
CA THR A 309 1.28 1.65 -41.63
C THR A 309 2.28 2.69 -42.15
N ALA A 310 3.57 2.55 -41.89
CA ALA A 310 4.54 3.41 -42.53
C ALA A 310 4.83 2.89 -43.95
N PRO A 311 4.57 3.63 -45.06
CA PRO A 311 4.99 3.24 -46.36
C PRO A 311 6.52 3.12 -46.36
N ARG A 312 7.05 1.96 -46.76
CA ARG A 312 8.49 1.75 -46.94
C ARG A 312 9.03 2.88 -47.80
N SER A 313 9.86 3.73 -47.24
CA SER A 313 10.57 4.73 -48.01
C SER A 313 11.37 4.02 -49.11
N PRO A 314 11.33 4.47 -50.35
CA PRO A 314 12.12 3.86 -51.40
C PRO A 314 13.60 3.96 -51.02
N SER A 315 14.27 2.80 -51.03
CA SER A 315 15.71 2.70 -50.86
C SER A 315 16.38 3.47 -51.99
N TYR A 316 16.89 4.65 -51.72
CA TYR A 316 17.78 5.33 -52.64
C TYR A 316 19.14 4.60 -52.56
N PRO A 317 19.69 4.09 -53.68
CA PRO A 317 21.03 3.57 -53.69
C PRO A 317 22.01 4.73 -53.43
N ILE A 318 22.90 4.49 -52.48
CA ILE A 318 24.04 5.37 -52.21
C ILE A 318 25.00 5.23 -53.40
N LEU A 319 25.17 6.31 -54.15
CA LEU A 319 26.34 6.51 -55.06
C LEU A 319 27.48 7.10 -54.26
#